data_34e6148534a811d9c6e6dd8adb8ca3b0
#
_entry.id   34e6148534a811d9c6e6dd8adb8ca3b0
#
_cell.length_a   1.000
_cell.length_b   1.000
_cell.length_c   1.000
_cell.angle_alpha   90.00
_cell.angle_beta   90.00
_cell.angle_gamma   90.00
#
_symmetry.space_group_name_H-M   'P 1'
#
loop_
_entity.id
_entity.type
_entity.pdbx_description
1 polymer ?
#
loop_
_entity_poly.entity_id
_entity_poly.type
_entity_poly.pdbx_seq_one_letter_code
_entity_poly.pdbx_strand_id
1 'polypeptide(L)'
;MSASIVMDLTGKRFGKLTVLEIGKPRYQPSGTKRIFWKCKCDCGEIKEIEGQSLRDGKTTSCGCYRREHNREFQLKTNVYDLTGEYGICYFNNGGQFIFDLEDYDKIKNYTWSRRNEGYAGCTRKENGKPKIYNAYRIIMDVKDSKLEVDHINGDKWDNRKCNLRIVTHADNTKNRKLDKRNKSGYTGVKETKTGTWNAQIYCDGKCINLGTYKTKEEAVKARKAGEEKYFGKFAHENRY
;
A
#
# COMPACT_ATOMS: atom_id res chain seq x y z
N MET A 1 -12.14 7.85 57.90
CA MET A 1 -11.83 7.31 56.55
C MET A 1 -13.07 6.58 56.07
N SER A 2 -13.84 7.18 55.17
CA SER A 2 -15.05 6.54 54.60
C SER A 2 -14.65 5.33 53.79
N ALA A 3 -15.05 4.14 54.21
CA ALA A 3 -14.92 2.93 53.41
C ALA A 3 -15.79 3.07 52.15
N SER A 4 -15.16 3.22 50.99
CA SER A 4 -15.89 3.25 49.72
C SER A 4 -16.64 1.90 49.56
N ILE A 5 -17.97 1.94 49.60
CA ILE A 5 -18.81 0.77 49.36
C ILE A 5 -18.56 0.28 47.95
N VAL A 6 -17.98 -0.89 47.81
CA VAL A 6 -17.77 -1.52 46.47
C VAL A 6 -19.13 -2.04 46.02
N MET A 7 -19.65 -1.51 44.90
CA MET A 7 -20.89 -1.99 44.30
C MET A 7 -20.68 -3.44 43.83
N ASP A 8 -21.48 -4.38 44.33
CA ASP A 8 -21.46 -5.76 43.91
C ASP A 8 -21.99 -5.91 42.47
N LEU A 9 -21.19 -6.50 41.61
CA LEU A 9 -21.52 -6.75 40.20
C LEU A 9 -21.78 -8.23 39.93
N THR A 10 -21.71 -9.11 40.95
CA THR A 10 -21.90 -10.56 40.80
C THR A 10 -23.24 -10.87 40.13
N GLY A 11 -23.24 -11.79 39.16
CA GLY A 11 -24.41 -12.17 38.37
C GLY A 11 -24.83 -11.14 37.29
N LYS A 12 -24.33 -9.90 37.33
CA LYS A 12 -24.67 -8.88 36.30
C LYS A 12 -24.04 -9.21 34.97
N ARG A 13 -24.76 -8.84 33.88
CA ARG A 13 -24.34 -9.06 32.52
C ARG A 13 -23.93 -7.72 31.84
N PHE A 14 -22.79 -7.75 31.18
CA PHE A 14 -22.23 -6.62 30.41
C PHE A 14 -21.85 -7.09 29.00
N GLY A 15 -22.76 -6.93 28.04
CA GLY A 15 -22.61 -7.46 26.70
C GLY A 15 -22.51 -9.01 26.71
N LYS A 16 -21.39 -9.55 26.21
CA LYS A 16 -21.10 -10.99 26.22
C LYS A 16 -20.47 -11.49 27.52
N LEU A 17 -20.38 -10.66 28.55
CA LEU A 17 -19.72 -10.96 29.81
C LEU A 17 -20.75 -11.14 30.94
N THR A 18 -20.66 -12.21 31.72
CA THR A 18 -21.38 -12.41 32.97
C THR A 18 -20.38 -12.39 34.12
N VAL A 19 -20.60 -11.55 35.12
CA VAL A 19 -19.73 -11.45 36.30
C VAL A 19 -19.95 -12.63 37.21
N LEU A 20 -18.88 -13.35 37.55
CA LEU A 20 -18.92 -14.51 38.41
C LEU A 20 -18.66 -14.15 39.89
N GLU A 21 -17.53 -13.47 40.12
CA GLU A 21 -17.07 -13.15 41.48
C GLU A 21 -16.11 -11.95 41.45
N ILE A 22 -15.86 -11.36 42.60
CA ILE A 22 -14.86 -10.31 42.76
C ILE A 22 -13.44 -10.92 42.64
N GLY A 23 -12.61 -10.28 41.83
CA GLY A 23 -11.21 -10.64 41.64
C GLY A 23 -10.29 -9.91 42.61
N LYS A 24 -8.96 -10.16 42.50
CA LYS A 24 -7.97 -9.48 43.34
C LYS A 24 -7.85 -8.01 42.98
N PRO A 25 -7.90 -7.10 43.97
CA PRO A 25 -7.67 -5.68 43.68
C PRO A 25 -6.25 -5.44 43.19
N ARG A 26 -6.08 -4.46 42.33
CA ARG A 26 -4.77 -3.99 41.85
C ARG A 26 -4.57 -2.53 42.25
N TYR A 27 -3.35 -2.17 42.60
CA TYR A 27 -2.99 -0.81 42.96
C TYR A 27 -2.21 -0.16 41.82
N GLN A 28 -2.57 1.07 41.47
CA GLN A 28 -1.81 1.86 40.51
C GLN A 28 -0.58 2.48 41.20
N PRO A 29 0.43 2.95 40.43
CA PRO A 29 1.58 3.67 41.00
C PRO A 29 1.19 4.89 41.85
N SER A 30 0.03 5.50 41.57
CA SER A 30 -0.59 6.59 42.37
C SER A 30 -1.20 6.16 43.70
N GLY A 31 -1.12 4.85 44.09
CA GLY A 31 -1.78 4.29 45.27
C GLY A 31 -3.28 4.02 45.09
N THR A 32 -3.89 4.35 43.96
CA THR A 32 -5.33 4.18 43.72
C THR A 32 -5.66 2.70 43.57
N LYS A 33 -6.60 2.21 44.42
CA LYS A 33 -7.11 0.83 44.39
C LYS A 33 -8.09 0.63 43.25
N ARG A 34 -7.87 -0.37 42.39
CA ARG A 34 -8.77 -0.76 41.31
C ARG A 34 -9.36 -2.14 41.61
N ILE A 35 -10.68 -2.27 41.48
CA ILE A 35 -11.41 -3.54 41.72
C ILE A 35 -11.60 -4.23 40.36
N PHE A 36 -11.19 -5.51 40.32
CA PHE A 36 -11.35 -6.37 39.17
C PHE A 36 -12.40 -7.45 39.47
N TRP A 37 -13.07 -7.91 38.45
CA TRP A 37 -14.10 -8.93 38.50
C TRP A 37 -13.76 -10.04 37.53
N LYS A 38 -13.90 -11.31 38.01
CA LYS A 38 -13.85 -12.46 37.10
C LYS A 38 -15.14 -12.51 36.33
N CYS A 39 -15.05 -12.50 35.02
CA CYS A 39 -16.17 -12.50 34.08
C CYS A 39 -16.06 -13.69 33.15
N LYS A 40 -17.14 -14.43 32.96
CA LYS A 40 -17.25 -15.45 31.92
C LYS A 40 -17.86 -14.85 30.70
N CYS A 41 -17.19 -14.99 29.56
CA CYS A 41 -17.70 -14.58 28.26
C CYS A 41 -18.56 -15.68 27.62
N ASP A 42 -19.50 -15.30 26.75
CA ASP A 42 -20.34 -16.28 26.02
C ASP A 42 -19.52 -17.29 25.20
N CYS A 43 -18.28 -16.91 24.78
CA CYS A 43 -17.36 -17.85 24.12
C CYS A 43 -16.68 -18.86 25.05
N GLY A 44 -17.01 -18.83 26.35
CA GLY A 44 -16.48 -19.74 27.37
C GLY A 44 -15.24 -19.24 28.12
N GLU A 45 -14.53 -18.22 27.59
CA GLU A 45 -13.32 -17.69 28.22
C GLU A 45 -13.62 -16.91 29.50
N ILE A 46 -12.82 -17.13 30.55
CA ILE A 46 -12.92 -16.41 31.83
C ILE A 46 -11.77 -15.39 31.88
N LYS A 47 -12.11 -14.13 32.20
CA LYS A 47 -11.14 -13.03 32.26
C LYS A 47 -11.41 -12.08 33.41
N GLU A 48 -10.35 -11.55 34.04
CA GLU A 48 -10.45 -10.50 35.03
C GLU A 48 -10.57 -9.14 34.34
N ILE A 49 -11.64 -8.40 34.65
CA ILE A 49 -11.95 -7.11 34.02
C ILE A 49 -12.18 -6.06 35.10
N GLU A 50 -11.68 -4.86 34.92
CA GLU A 50 -11.88 -3.74 35.84
C GLU A 50 -13.36 -3.37 35.93
N GLY A 51 -13.89 -3.26 37.15
CA GLY A 51 -15.30 -2.96 37.38
C GLY A 51 -15.76 -1.64 36.77
N GLN A 52 -14.90 -0.63 36.72
CA GLN A 52 -15.21 0.62 36.06
C GLN A 52 -15.42 0.43 34.54
N SER A 53 -14.56 -0.35 33.90
CA SER A 53 -14.67 -0.64 32.45
C SER A 53 -15.92 -1.42 32.07
N LEU A 54 -16.44 -2.25 33.00
CA LEU A 54 -17.74 -2.92 32.84
C LEU A 54 -18.89 -1.93 32.89
N ARG A 55 -18.92 -1.09 33.94
CA ARG A 55 -20.00 -0.08 34.15
C ARG A 55 -20.04 0.97 33.04
N ASP A 56 -18.88 1.40 32.57
CA ASP A 56 -18.76 2.38 31.46
C ASP A 56 -19.06 1.76 30.10
N GLY A 57 -19.33 0.45 30.02
CA GLY A 57 -19.53 -0.24 28.73
C GLY A 57 -18.31 -0.31 27.84
N LYS A 58 -17.11 0.06 28.34
CA LYS A 58 -15.85 0.02 27.57
C LYS A 58 -15.39 -1.40 27.26
N THR A 59 -15.81 -2.39 28.08
CA THR A 59 -15.47 -3.79 27.90
C THR A 59 -16.74 -4.64 27.93
N THR A 60 -17.12 -5.18 26.78
CA THR A 60 -18.35 -5.96 26.58
C THR A 60 -18.08 -7.42 26.19
N SER A 61 -16.81 -7.83 26.05
CA SER A 61 -16.40 -9.22 25.73
C SER A 61 -14.97 -9.48 26.23
N CYS A 62 -14.52 -10.74 26.23
CA CYS A 62 -13.14 -11.12 26.54
C CYS A 62 -12.11 -10.64 25.47
N GLY A 63 -12.60 -10.07 24.38
CA GLY A 63 -11.83 -9.73 23.16
C GLY A 63 -12.16 -10.64 21.98
N CYS A 64 -12.99 -11.68 22.17
CA CYS A 64 -13.45 -12.57 21.10
C CYS A 64 -14.18 -11.80 20.01
N TYR A 65 -15.08 -10.87 20.36
CA TYR A 65 -15.81 -10.05 19.41
C TYR A 65 -14.86 -9.28 18.47
N ARG A 66 -13.79 -8.67 19.00
CA ARG A 66 -12.78 -7.99 18.18
C ARG A 66 -12.02 -8.98 17.29
N ARG A 67 -11.69 -10.19 17.82
CA ARG A 67 -11.00 -11.22 17.04
C ARG A 67 -11.86 -11.75 15.90
N GLU A 68 -13.14 -12.01 16.15
CA GLU A 68 -14.11 -12.43 15.14
C GLU A 68 -14.31 -11.36 14.08
N HIS A 69 -14.57 -10.10 14.49
CA HIS A 69 -14.80 -8.99 13.58
C HIS A 69 -13.56 -8.66 12.75
N ASN A 70 -12.36 -8.70 13.36
CA ASN A 70 -11.10 -8.54 12.61
C ASN A 70 -10.86 -9.74 11.67
N ARG A 71 -11.29 -10.95 12.04
CA ARG A 71 -11.18 -12.13 11.18
C ARG A 71 -12.10 -12.04 9.97
N GLU A 72 -13.34 -11.60 10.15
CA GLU A 72 -14.27 -11.31 9.05
C GLU A 72 -13.79 -10.16 8.16
N PHE A 73 -13.19 -9.14 8.76
CA PHE A 73 -12.61 -8.01 8.02
C PHE A 73 -11.32 -8.41 7.26
N GLN A 74 -10.52 -9.33 7.82
CA GLN A 74 -9.33 -9.88 7.15
C GLN A 74 -9.66 -10.93 6.08
N LEU A 75 -10.85 -11.56 6.14
CA LEU A 75 -11.36 -12.50 5.13
C LEU A 75 -12.08 -11.83 3.98
N LYS A 76 -12.15 -10.48 3.92
CA LYS A 76 -12.60 -9.78 2.73
C LYS A 76 -11.52 -9.92 1.65
N THR A 77 -11.51 -11.06 0.99
CA THR A 77 -10.77 -11.27 -0.25
C THR A 77 -11.23 -10.24 -1.27
N ASN A 78 -10.33 -9.79 -2.12
CA ASN A 78 -10.72 -8.92 -3.22
C ASN A 78 -11.74 -9.64 -4.12
N VAL A 79 -12.63 -8.87 -4.71
CA VAL A 79 -13.57 -9.36 -5.74
C VAL A 79 -12.83 -9.34 -7.06
N TYR A 80 -13.00 -10.40 -7.84
CA TYR A 80 -12.40 -10.54 -9.17
C TYR A 80 -13.50 -10.69 -10.22
N ASP A 81 -13.37 -9.96 -11.31
CA ASP A 81 -14.13 -10.20 -12.53
C ASP A 81 -13.19 -10.87 -13.55
N LEU A 82 -13.54 -12.08 -13.97
CA LEU A 82 -12.78 -12.91 -14.91
C LEU A 82 -13.56 -13.17 -16.19
N THR A 83 -14.63 -12.43 -16.45
CA THR A 83 -15.54 -12.68 -17.59
C THR A 83 -15.10 -12.01 -18.89
N GLY A 84 -14.19 -11.02 -18.79
CA GLY A 84 -13.69 -10.25 -19.93
C GLY A 84 -12.45 -10.84 -20.58
N GLU A 85 -11.83 -10.11 -21.48
CA GLU A 85 -10.55 -10.43 -22.14
C GLU A 85 -9.39 -10.45 -21.15
N TYR A 86 -9.50 -9.70 -20.07
CA TYR A 86 -8.54 -9.63 -18.95
C TYR A 86 -9.28 -9.65 -17.62
N GLY A 87 -8.57 -10.01 -16.57
CA GLY A 87 -9.11 -10.02 -15.20
C GLY A 87 -9.08 -8.62 -14.58
N ILE A 88 -10.07 -8.34 -13.75
CA ILE A 88 -10.16 -7.11 -12.95
C ILE A 88 -10.18 -7.51 -11.47
N CYS A 89 -9.29 -6.92 -10.66
CA CYS A 89 -9.29 -7.07 -9.21
C CYS A 89 -9.79 -5.78 -8.57
N TYR A 90 -10.91 -5.84 -7.85
CA TYR A 90 -11.49 -4.72 -7.12
C TYR A 90 -10.96 -4.68 -5.69
N PHE A 91 -10.52 -3.50 -5.22
CA PHE A 91 -10.08 -3.31 -3.85
C PHE A 91 -11.25 -3.09 -2.90
N ASN A 92 -11.14 -3.61 -1.68
CA ASN A 92 -12.16 -3.39 -0.64
C ASN A 92 -12.28 -1.90 -0.22
N ASN A 93 -11.24 -1.09 -0.45
CA ASN A 93 -11.19 0.34 -0.14
C ASN A 93 -11.39 1.24 -1.36
N GLY A 94 -11.94 0.70 -2.44
CA GLY A 94 -12.19 1.41 -3.70
C GLY A 94 -10.99 1.43 -4.64
N GLY A 95 -11.28 1.39 -5.94
CA GLY A 95 -10.29 1.25 -7.02
C GLY A 95 -10.11 -0.19 -7.46
N GLN A 96 -9.30 -0.37 -8.51
CA GLN A 96 -9.09 -1.66 -9.16
C GLN A 96 -7.75 -1.70 -9.89
N PHE A 97 -7.32 -2.88 -10.30
CA PHE A 97 -6.28 -3.09 -11.30
C PHE A 97 -6.66 -4.22 -12.26
N ILE A 98 -6.10 -4.18 -13.45
CA ILE A 98 -6.30 -5.20 -14.48
C ILE A 98 -5.05 -6.07 -14.63
N PHE A 99 -5.26 -7.33 -15.07
CA PHE A 99 -4.21 -8.34 -15.20
C PHE A 99 -4.61 -9.40 -16.23
N ASP A 100 -3.66 -10.16 -16.75
CA ASP A 100 -3.96 -11.27 -17.67
C ASP A 100 -4.61 -12.43 -16.92
N LEU A 101 -5.67 -13.03 -17.47
CA LEU A 101 -6.46 -14.10 -16.83
C LEU A 101 -5.60 -15.27 -16.35
N GLU A 102 -4.54 -15.61 -17.07
CA GLU A 102 -3.59 -16.68 -16.71
C GLU A 102 -2.83 -16.41 -15.40
N ASP A 103 -2.73 -15.16 -14.95
CA ASP A 103 -2.02 -14.79 -13.74
C ASP A 103 -2.93 -14.77 -12.49
N TYR A 104 -4.22 -15.11 -12.64
CA TYR A 104 -5.18 -15.14 -11.53
C TYR A 104 -4.69 -16.01 -10.36
N ASP A 105 -4.20 -17.22 -10.65
CA ASP A 105 -3.73 -18.16 -9.63
C ASP A 105 -2.53 -17.63 -8.83
N LYS A 106 -1.70 -16.77 -9.41
CA LYS A 106 -0.57 -16.15 -8.73
C LYS A 106 -1.02 -15.10 -7.71
N ILE A 107 -2.13 -14.39 -7.99
CA ILE A 107 -2.54 -13.19 -7.23
C ILE A 107 -3.76 -13.40 -6.32
N LYS A 108 -4.62 -14.41 -6.58
CA LYS A 108 -5.89 -14.63 -5.85
C LYS A 108 -5.73 -14.83 -4.33
N ASN A 109 -4.59 -15.34 -3.89
CA ASN A 109 -4.33 -15.61 -2.48
C ASN A 109 -3.83 -14.37 -1.68
N TYR A 110 -3.72 -13.21 -2.32
CA TYR A 110 -3.31 -11.97 -1.69
C TYR A 110 -4.51 -11.05 -1.49
N THR A 111 -4.49 -10.26 -0.40
CA THR A 111 -5.48 -9.20 -0.18
C THR A 111 -4.88 -7.89 -0.64
N TRP A 112 -5.23 -7.49 -1.84
CA TRP A 112 -4.71 -6.29 -2.50
C TRP A 112 -5.40 -5.03 -1.98
N SER A 113 -4.64 -3.97 -1.90
CA SER A 113 -5.12 -2.62 -1.58
C SER A 113 -4.31 -1.57 -2.35
N ARG A 114 -4.90 -0.40 -2.51
CA ARG A 114 -4.20 0.76 -3.05
C ARG A 114 -3.14 1.24 -2.06
N ARG A 115 -1.88 1.30 -2.50
CA ARG A 115 -0.76 1.89 -1.75
C ARG A 115 -0.64 3.38 -2.05
N ASN A 116 0.00 4.12 -1.14
CA ASN A 116 0.21 5.57 -1.28
C ASN A 116 0.94 5.96 -2.57
N GLU A 117 1.83 5.10 -3.05
CA GLU A 117 2.58 5.28 -4.30
C GLU A 117 1.75 4.98 -5.56
N GLY A 118 0.48 4.57 -5.40
CA GLY A 118 -0.44 4.29 -6.51
C GLY A 118 -0.29 2.89 -7.11
N TYR A 119 0.22 1.89 -6.38
CA TYR A 119 0.31 0.50 -6.83
C TYR A 119 -0.62 -0.42 -6.04
N ALA A 120 -0.97 -1.56 -6.67
CA ALA A 120 -1.63 -2.67 -5.99
C ALA A 120 -0.63 -3.41 -5.10
N GLY A 121 -0.80 -3.30 -3.78
CA GLY A 121 0.10 -3.92 -2.82
C GLY A 121 -0.62 -4.68 -1.71
N CYS A 122 0.07 -5.68 -1.16
CA CYS A 122 -0.35 -6.46 -0.01
C CYS A 122 0.78 -6.50 1.03
N THR A 123 0.45 -6.45 2.31
CA THR A 123 1.43 -6.65 3.39
C THR A 123 1.12 -7.96 4.10
N ARG A 124 2.10 -8.86 4.17
CA ARG A 124 2.04 -10.11 4.94
C ARG A 124 3.14 -10.14 5.98
N LYS A 125 2.92 -10.89 7.06
CA LYS A 125 3.98 -11.18 8.03
C LYS A 125 4.74 -12.44 7.59
N GLU A 126 6.05 -12.30 7.40
CA GLU A 126 6.97 -13.42 7.22
C GLU A 126 7.99 -13.39 8.35
N ASN A 127 8.13 -14.51 9.07
CA ASN A 127 9.00 -14.61 10.25
C ASN A 127 8.78 -13.46 11.27
N GLY A 128 7.51 -13.11 11.51
CA GLY A 128 7.10 -12.05 12.43
C GLY A 128 7.30 -10.61 11.91
N LYS A 129 7.95 -10.41 10.77
CA LYS A 129 8.21 -9.08 10.17
C LYS A 129 7.23 -8.79 9.02
N PRO A 130 6.77 -7.54 8.85
CA PRO A 130 5.94 -7.18 7.73
C PRO A 130 6.76 -7.18 6.44
N LYS A 131 6.25 -7.82 5.40
CA LYS A 131 6.80 -7.82 4.04
C LYS A 131 5.74 -7.33 3.07
N ILE A 132 6.17 -6.45 2.17
CA ILE A 132 5.30 -5.85 1.15
C ILE A 132 5.45 -6.65 -0.14
N TYR A 133 4.31 -6.96 -0.74
CA TYR A 133 4.18 -7.60 -2.05
C TYR A 133 3.46 -6.63 -2.99
N ASN A 134 3.96 -6.50 -4.20
CA ASN A 134 3.33 -5.73 -5.26
C ASN A 134 2.84 -6.67 -6.36
N ALA A 135 1.62 -6.45 -6.87
CA ALA A 135 0.99 -7.35 -7.84
C ALA A 135 1.85 -7.54 -9.09
N TYR A 136 2.37 -6.47 -9.66
CA TYR A 136 3.23 -6.50 -10.85
C TYR A 136 4.51 -7.36 -10.66
N ARG A 137 5.11 -7.37 -9.46
CA ARG A 137 6.30 -8.20 -9.20
C ARG A 137 5.96 -9.67 -9.11
N ILE A 138 4.77 -10.02 -8.58
CA ILE A 138 4.29 -11.39 -8.50
C ILE A 138 3.92 -11.90 -9.90
N ILE A 139 3.22 -11.09 -10.68
CA ILE A 139 2.84 -11.42 -12.07
C ILE A 139 4.09 -11.71 -12.89
N MET A 140 5.11 -10.86 -12.78
CA MET A 140 6.37 -10.99 -13.53
C MET A 140 7.39 -11.94 -12.88
N ASP A 141 7.05 -12.57 -11.74
CA ASP A 141 7.94 -13.48 -10.95
C ASP A 141 9.32 -12.87 -10.61
N VAL A 142 9.38 -11.57 -10.36
CA VAL A 142 10.63 -10.85 -10.05
C VAL A 142 10.95 -10.96 -8.57
N LYS A 143 11.94 -11.80 -8.24
CA LYS A 143 12.44 -12.04 -6.87
C LYS A 143 13.66 -11.19 -6.54
N ASP A 144 14.49 -10.87 -7.52
CA ASP A 144 15.69 -10.04 -7.33
C ASP A 144 15.30 -8.60 -7.00
N SER A 145 15.80 -8.09 -5.87
CA SER A 145 15.57 -6.72 -5.43
C SER A 145 16.30 -5.66 -6.26
N LYS A 146 17.32 -6.06 -7.03
CA LYS A 146 18.06 -5.17 -7.93
C LYS A 146 17.30 -4.88 -9.24
N LEU A 147 16.34 -5.74 -9.57
CA LEU A 147 15.49 -5.58 -10.74
C LEU A 147 14.21 -4.85 -10.36
N GLU A 148 13.79 -3.96 -11.23
CA GLU A 148 12.52 -3.23 -11.15
C GLU A 148 11.55 -3.72 -12.22
N VAL A 149 10.26 -3.48 -12.00
CA VAL A 149 9.24 -3.70 -13.03
C VAL A 149 8.65 -2.35 -13.37
N ASP A 150 8.74 -1.97 -14.63
CA ASP A 150 8.25 -0.72 -15.17
C ASP A 150 6.94 -0.93 -15.93
N HIS A 151 6.00 0.02 -15.81
CA HIS A 151 4.76 0.06 -16.56
C HIS A 151 4.98 0.89 -17.82
N ILE A 152 5.00 0.25 -18.98
CA ILE A 152 5.38 0.84 -20.28
C ILE A 152 4.52 2.07 -20.59
N ASN A 153 3.21 2.00 -20.42
CA ASN A 153 2.28 3.12 -20.63
C ASN A 153 2.21 4.10 -19.45
N GLY A 154 2.91 3.80 -18.33
CA GLY A 154 2.90 4.59 -17.09
C GLY A 154 1.61 4.45 -16.26
N ASP A 155 0.65 3.62 -16.67
CA ASP A 155 -0.52 3.29 -15.85
C ASP A 155 -0.20 2.16 -14.87
N LYS A 156 -0.12 2.49 -13.60
CA LYS A 156 0.23 1.58 -12.51
C LYS A 156 -0.87 0.56 -12.16
N TRP A 157 -2.04 0.72 -12.76
CA TRP A 157 -3.19 -0.16 -12.55
C TRP A 157 -3.34 -1.19 -13.68
N ASP A 158 -2.62 -1.02 -14.78
CA ASP A 158 -2.55 -1.99 -15.86
C ASP A 158 -1.35 -2.93 -15.65
N ASN A 159 -1.63 -4.05 -14.95
CA ASN A 159 -0.62 -5.06 -14.64
C ASN A 159 -0.62 -6.24 -15.64
N ARG A 160 -1.12 -6.04 -16.85
CA ARG A 160 -0.98 -7.05 -17.92
C ARG A 160 0.48 -7.14 -18.37
N LYS A 161 0.94 -8.34 -18.71
CA LYS A 161 2.35 -8.58 -19.11
C LYS A 161 2.77 -7.76 -20.33
N CYS A 162 1.83 -7.49 -21.25
CA CYS A 162 2.10 -6.64 -22.42
C CYS A 162 2.48 -5.20 -22.03
N ASN A 163 2.05 -4.73 -20.84
CA ASN A 163 2.38 -3.42 -20.28
C ASN A 163 3.52 -3.44 -19.25
N LEU A 164 4.02 -4.62 -18.87
CA LEU A 164 5.07 -4.76 -17.87
C LEU A 164 6.39 -5.14 -18.51
N ARG A 165 7.49 -4.57 -18.03
CA ARG A 165 8.85 -4.97 -18.43
C ARG A 165 9.78 -4.99 -17.22
N ILE A 166 10.69 -5.96 -17.19
CA ILE A 166 11.74 -6.03 -16.18
C ILE A 166 12.89 -5.14 -16.63
N VAL A 167 13.34 -4.25 -15.75
CA VAL A 167 14.36 -3.25 -16.04
C VAL A 167 15.35 -3.16 -14.88
N THR A 168 16.54 -2.63 -15.16
CA THR A 168 17.45 -2.15 -14.11
C THR A 168 16.98 -0.79 -13.58
N HIS A 169 17.46 -0.39 -12.40
CA HIS A 169 17.18 0.96 -11.86
C HIS A 169 17.62 2.06 -12.85
N ALA A 170 18.78 1.87 -13.50
CA ALA A 170 19.31 2.82 -14.49
C ALA A 170 18.35 2.97 -15.69
N ASP A 171 17.79 1.87 -16.19
CA ASP A 171 16.86 1.91 -17.31
C ASP A 171 15.50 2.47 -16.90
N ASN A 172 15.02 2.17 -15.71
CA ASN A 172 13.76 2.74 -15.21
C ASN A 172 13.81 4.26 -15.07
N THR A 173 14.98 4.82 -14.71
CA THR A 173 15.15 6.28 -14.64
C THR A 173 15.05 6.94 -16.02
N LYS A 174 15.34 6.22 -17.13
CA LYS A 174 15.17 6.71 -18.50
C LYS A 174 13.70 6.92 -18.86
N ASN A 175 12.76 6.20 -18.21
CA ASN A 175 11.32 6.27 -18.43
C ASN A 175 10.58 7.27 -17.50
N ARG A 176 11.28 8.22 -16.92
CA ARG A 176 10.70 9.15 -15.94
C ARG A 176 9.72 10.13 -16.57
N LYS A 177 8.53 10.31 -15.94
CA LYS A 177 7.57 11.35 -16.35
C LYS A 177 8.14 12.75 -16.22
N LEU A 178 7.58 13.68 -17.00
CA LEU A 178 7.94 15.10 -16.96
C LEU A 178 7.80 15.67 -15.53
N ASP A 179 8.83 16.37 -15.04
CA ASP A 179 8.76 17.06 -13.75
C ASP A 179 7.75 18.22 -13.85
N LYS A 180 6.88 18.36 -12.85
CA LYS A 180 5.86 19.41 -12.78
C LYS A 180 6.45 20.84 -12.85
N ARG A 181 7.74 21.01 -12.51
CA ARG A 181 8.48 22.27 -12.57
C ARG A 181 9.06 22.56 -13.96
N ASN A 182 8.93 21.62 -14.90
CA ASN A 182 9.47 21.78 -16.24
C ASN A 182 8.63 22.78 -17.03
N LYS A 183 9.21 23.95 -17.33
CA LYS A 183 8.56 25.04 -18.06
C LYS A 183 8.54 24.83 -19.57
N SER A 184 9.46 24.03 -20.13
CA SER A 184 9.52 23.79 -21.57
C SER A 184 8.45 22.82 -22.06
N GLY A 185 7.89 21.99 -21.18
CA GLY A 185 7.00 20.87 -21.53
C GLY A 185 7.74 19.63 -22.07
N TYR A 186 9.08 19.65 -22.14
CA TYR A 186 9.88 18.54 -22.66
C TYR A 186 11.08 18.26 -21.76
N THR A 187 11.27 16.98 -21.40
CA THR A 187 12.41 16.56 -20.58
C THR A 187 13.72 16.83 -21.32
N GLY A 188 14.67 17.49 -20.64
CA GLY A 188 16.00 17.77 -21.22
C GLY A 188 16.03 18.87 -22.30
N VAL A 189 14.93 19.61 -22.47
CA VAL A 189 14.88 20.81 -23.29
C VAL A 189 14.66 22.01 -22.37
N LYS A 190 15.48 23.04 -22.48
CA LYS A 190 15.39 24.27 -21.69
C LYS A 190 15.75 25.50 -22.51
N GLU A 191 15.07 26.60 -22.24
CA GLU A 191 15.43 27.92 -22.78
C GLU A 191 16.70 28.43 -22.10
N THR A 192 17.59 29.02 -22.88
CA THR A 192 18.81 29.65 -22.38
C THR A 192 18.55 31.13 -22.08
N LYS A 193 19.47 31.77 -21.39
CA LYS A 193 19.38 33.23 -21.09
C LYS A 193 19.40 34.12 -22.36
N THR A 194 19.88 33.57 -23.46
CA THR A 194 19.98 34.27 -24.76
C THR A 194 18.78 34.03 -25.68
N GLY A 195 17.70 33.39 -25.16
CA GLY A 195 16.48 33.12 -25.95
C GLY A 195 16.59 31.92 -26.89
N THR A 196 17.70 31.20 -26.88
CA THR A 196 17.87 29.94 -27.63
C THR A 196 17.45 28.74 -26.80
N TRP A 197 17.34 27.55 -27.40
CA TRP A 197 16.89 26.35 -26.79
C TRP A 197 17.99 25.27 -26.72
N ASN A 198 18.34 24.80 -25.54
CA ASN A 198 19.31 23.74 -25.37
C ASN A 198 18.62 22.41 -25.20
N ALA A 199 19.09 21.38 -25.92
CA ALA A 199 18.70 19.99 -25.76
C ALA A 199 19.83 19.19 -25.12
N GLN A 200 19.50 18.40 -24.10
CA GLN A 200 20.45 17.52 -23.41
C GLN A 200 19.78 16.21 -23.00
N ILE A 201 20.58 15.15 -22.87
CA ILE A 201 20.13 13.86 -22.40
C ILE A 201 21.06 13.34 -21.31
N TYR A 202 20.50 12.69 -20.28
CA TYR A 202 21.27 12.05 -19.22
C TYR A 202 21.21 10.54 -19.43
N CYS A 203 22.35 9.92 -19.68
CA CYS A 203 22.49 8.49 -19.92
C CYS A 203 23.76 7.95 -19.24
N ASP A 204 23.66 6.82 -18.55
CA ASP A 204 24.77 6.11 -17.91
C ASP A 204 25.65 7.02 -17.03
N GLY A 205 24.98 7.83 -16.17
CA GLY A 205 25.62 8.75 -15.25
C GLY A 205 26.22 10.01 -15.90
N LYS A 206 26.09 10.22 -17.22
CA LYS A 206 26.63 11.35 -17.95
C LYS A 206 25.55 12.21 -18.57
N CYS A 207 25.74 13.52 -18.50
CA CYS A 207 24.92 14.50 -19.23
C CYS A 207 25.52 14.73 -20.62
N ILE A 208 24.79 14.40 -21.66
CA ILE A 208 25.20 14.57 -23.06
C ILE A 208 24.47 15.77 -23.62
N ASN A 209 25.21 16.76 -24.07
CA ASN A 209 24.65 17.92 -24.79
C ASN A 209 24.32 17.50 -26.24
N LEU A 210 23.08 17.72 -26.66
CA LEU A 210 22.58 17.41 -28.02
C LEU A 210 22.58 18.60 -28.91
N GLY A 211 22.88 19.80 -28.38
CA GLY A 211 22.96 21.04 -29.15
C GLY A 211 22.12 22.18 -28.58
N THR A 212 22.35 23.37 -29.16
CA THR A 212 21.59 24.58 -28.90
C THR A 212 20.96 25.07 -30.20
N TYR A 213 19.69 25.40 -30.19
CA TYR A 213 18.84 25.63 -31.34
C TYR A 213 18.14 26.98 -31.23
N LYS A 214 17.75 27.56 -32.37
CA LYS A 214 17.03 28.84 -32.40
C LYS A 214 15.58 28.68 -31.92
N THR A 215 14.95 27.52 -32.21
CA THR A 215 13.56 27.25 -31.83
C THR A 215 13.44 26.09 -30.85
N LYS A 216 12.33 26.09 -30.13
CA LYS A 216 11.99 25.00 -29.20
C LYS A 216 11.77 23.70 -29.97
N GLU A 217 11.12 23.74 -31.10
CA GLU A 217 10.77 22.61 -31.95
C GLU A 217 12.03 21.86 -32.42
N GLU A 218 13.06 22.60 -32.85
CA GLU A 218 14.37 22.04 -33.25
C GLU A 218 15.04 21.33 -32.08
N ALA A 219 15.05 21.94 -30.90
CA ALA A 219 15.61 21.32 -29.67
C ALA A 219 14.85 20.06 -29.26
N VAL A 220 13.52 20.08 -29.41
CA VAL A 220 12.66 18.90 -29.14
C VAL A 220 12.96 17.77 -30.12
N LYS A 221 13.10 18.09 -31.43
CA LYS A 221 13.46 17.12 -32.46
C LYS A 221 14.82 16.46 -32.15
N ALA A 222 15.81 17.26 -31.78
CA ALA A 222 17.13 16.76 -31.37
C ALA A 222 17.05 15.89 -30.11
N ARG A 223 16.22 16.29 -29.15
CA ARG A 223 16.01 15.50 -27.94
C ARG A 223 15.35 14.13 -28.22
N LYS A 224 14.33 14.08 -29.07
CA LYS A 224 13.69 12.83 -29.52
C LYS A 224 14.66 11.92 -30.22
N ALA A 225 15.45 12.43 -31.16
CA ALA A 225 16.50 11.65 -31.81
C ALA A 225 17.56 11.14 -30.83
N GLY A 226 17.90 11.94 -29.81
CA GLY A 226 18.77 11.52 -28.72
C GLY A 226 18.15 10.39 -27.85
N GLU A 227 16.86 10.43 -27.58
CA GLU A 227 16.16 9.37 -26.86
C GLU A 227 16.16 8.05 -27.64
N GLU A 228 15.87 8.11 -28.90
CA GLU A 228 15.92 6.95 -29.79
C GLU A 228 17.35 6.34 -29.82
N LYS A 229 18.36 7.17 -29.94
CA LYS A 229 19.78 6.75 -29.99
C LYS A 229 20.28 6.17 -28.66
N TYR A 230 19.98 6.81 -27.53
CA TYR A 230 20.59 6.48 -26.23
C TYR A 230 19.68 5.64 -25.33
N PHE A 231 18.37 5.68 -25.51
CA PHE A 231 17.41 4.92 -24.73
C PHE A 231 16.84 3.70 -25.50
N GLY A 232 16.82 3.76 -26.85
CA GLY A 232 16.31 2.67 -27.70
C GLY A 232 14.89 2.27 -27.26
N LYS A 233 14.68 0.98 -27.01
CA LYS A 233 13.39 0.41 -26.54
C LYS A 233 12.86 0.96 -25.21
N PHE A 234 13.67 1.72 -24.47
CA PHE A 234 13.27 2.38 -23.23
C PHE A 234 12.85 3.84 -23.43
N ALA A 235 12.89 4.35 -24.68
CA ALA A 235 12.30 5.62 -25.00
C ALA A 235 10.77 5.54 -24.84
N HIS A 236 10.18 6.45 -24.06
CA HIS A 236 8.73 6.45 -23.84
C HIS A 236 8.04 7.21 -24.96
N GLU A 237 7.10 6.56 -25.66
CA GLU A 237 6.38 7.19 -26.79
C GLU A 237 5.49 8.37 -26.34
N ASN A 238 5.00 8.39 -25.11
CA ASN A 238 4.05 9.36 -24.57
C ASN A 238 4.65 10.24 -23.45
N ARG A 239 5.88 10.74 -23.59
CA ARG A 239 6.49 11.64 -22.58
C ARG A 239 6.00 13.07 -22.62
N TYR A 240 5.19 13.41 -23.59
CA TYR A 240 4.83 14.79 -23.89
C TYR A 240 3.33 15.00 -23.97
#